data_23385e5afc6f1fa19ce954abc0f22ede
#
_entry.id   23385e5afc6f1fa19ce954abc0f22ede
#
_cell.length_a   1.000
_cell.length_b   1.000
_cell.length_c   1.000
_cell.angle_alpha   90.00
_cell.angle_beta   90.00
_cell.angle_gamma   90.00
#
_symmetry.space_group_name_H-M   'P 1'
#
loop_
_entity.id
_entity.type
_entity.pdbx_description
1 polymer ?
#
loop_
_entity_poly.entity_id
_entity_poly.type
_entity_poly.pdbx_seq_one_letter_code
_entity_poly.pdbx_strand_id
1 'polypeptide(L)'
;MGRVLGPILRLAIVGAVGAWLIDRWLGARADGPDPMPIRTSIEIDAPIEHVWAVLADIERQPEWMHDLRDVRLITPPPVGVGTRAVGTVQALGIAVEDPIEVTVFEPPVRYAVRHEGFVAGGGDIRLVADGEGDLATTLVTWEETLVPRVLPNLGGLVLAAIFGPIFERDLERLAGLVEVS
;
A
#
# COMPACT_ATOMS: atom_id res chain seq x y z
N MET A 1 -4.65 15.80 42.34
CA MET A 1 -4.45 15.28 40.97
C MET A 1 -3.78 13.90 40.88
N GLY A 2 -3.09 13.36 41.92
CA GLY A 2 -2.37 12.10 41.83
C GLY A 2 -3.18 10.79 41.95
N ARG A 3 -4.46 10.84 42.32
CA ARG A 3 -5.26 9.62 42.57
C ARG A 3 -5.94 9.00 41.31
N VAL A 4 -6.06 9.73 40.23
CA VAL A 4 -6.73 9.28 38.99
C VAL A 4 -5.71 8.73 37.96
N LEU A 5 -4.46 9.16 38.01
CA LEU A 5 -3.41 8.70 37.10
C LEU A 5 -3.04 7.21 37.29
N GLY A 6 -3.11 6.70 38.54
CA GLY A 6 -2.78 5.30 38.84
C GLY A 6 -3.70 4.26 38.16
N PRO A 7 -5.02 4.40 38.21
CA PRO A 7 -5.93 3.46 37.55
C PRO A 7 -5.88 3.58 36.01
N ILE A 8 -5.73 4.79 35.45
CA ILE A 8 -5.59 4.99 34.00
C ILE A 8 -4.30 4.34 33.49
N LEU A 9 -3.18 4.54 34.17
CA LEU A 9 -1.91 3.91 33.82
C LEU A 9 -1.98 2.37 33.91
N ARG A 10 -2.66 1.82 34.93
CA ARG A 10 -2.87 0.37 35.04
C ARG A 10 -3.71 -0.18 33.90
N LEU A 11 -4.79 0.49 33.53
CA LEU A 11 -5.63 0.12 32.39
C LEU A 11 -4.85 0.16 31.08
N ALA A 12 -4.02 1.19 30.86
CA ALA A 12 -3.17 1.31 29.69
C ALA A 12 -2.13 0.15 29.62
N ILE A 13 -1.50 -0.20 30.75
CA ILE A 13 -0.55 -1.32 30.83
C ILE A 13 -1.26 -2.65 30.54
N VAL A 14 -2.42 -2.90 31.15
CA VAL A 14 -3.19 -4.13 30.91
C VAL A 14 -3.62 -4.21 29.44
N GLY A 15 -4.07 -3.11 28.85
CA GLY A 15 -4.42 -3.04 27.42
C GLY A 15 -3.22 -3.33 26.52
N ALA A 16 -2.05 -2.74 26.79
CA ALA A 16 -0.83 -2.98 26.02
C ALA A 16 -0.34 -4.43 26.12
N VAL A 17 -0.37 -5.01 27.33
CA VAL A 17 -0.01 -6.44 27.55
C VAL A 17 -1.00 -7.34 26.83
N GLY A 18 -2.30 -7.04 26.89
CA GLY A 18 -3.33 -7.78 26.18
C GLY A 18 -3.14 -7.75 24.66
N ALA A 19 -2.90 -6.57 24.11
CA ALA A 19 -2.63 -6.40 22.68
C ALA A 19 -1.37 -7.17 22.26
N TRP A 20 -0.30 -7.11 23.05
CA TRP A 20 0.94 -7.86 22.78
C TRP A 20 0.73 -9.39 22.84
N LEU A 21 -0.06 -9.89 23.80
CA LEU A 21 -0.37 -11.33 23.87
C LEU A 21 -1.20 -11.78 22.69
N ILE A 22 -2.20 -10.97 22.25
CA ILE A 22 -3.01 -11.25 21.07
C ILE A 22 -2.12 -11.26 19.81
N ASP A 23 -1.25 -10.29 19.66
CA ASP A 23 -0.33 -10.21 18.53
C ASP A 23 0.56 -11.45 18.44
N ARG A 24 1.15 -11.87 19.55
CA ARG A 24 1.96 -13.10 19.61
C ARG A 24 1.15 -14.36 19.30
N TRP A 25 -0.09 -14.42 19.77
CA TRP A 25 -0.96 -15.55 19.52
C TRP A 25 -1.38 -15.63 18.05
N LEU A 26 -1.66 -14.48 17.41
CA LEU A 26 -1.90 -14.41 15.98
C LEU A 26 -0.68 -14.88 15.18
N GLY A 27 0.52 -14.41 15.52
CA GLY A 27 1.75 -14.84 14.87
C GLY A 27 2.12 -16.31 15.08
N ALA A 28 1.70 -16.91 16.19
CA ALA A 28 1.93 -18.34 16.44
C ALA A 28 0.95 -19.26 15.69
N ARG A 29 -0.17 -18.72 15.21
CA ARG A 29 -1.16 -19.47 14.44
C ARG A 29 -0.97 -19.35 12.93
N ALA A 30 -0.43 -18.24 12.49
CA ALA A 30 0.08 -18.14 11.13
C ALA A 30 1.40 -18.95 11.10
N ASP A 31 1.58 -19.84 10.13
CA ASP A 31 2.84 -20.61 9.94
C ASP A 31 4.03 -19.70 9.57
N GLY A 32 4.12 -18.54 10.19
CA GLY A 32 5.08 -17.48 9.98
C GLY A 32 4.44 -16.09 10.11
N PRO A 33 5.23 -15.01 10.16
CA PRO A 33 4.73 -13.64 10.14
C PRO A 33 4.33 -13.24 8.71
N ASP A 34 3.41 -13.98 8.10
CA ASP A 34 2.84 -13.58 6.82
C ASP A 34 1.63 -12.69 7.09
N PRO A 35 1.78 -11.37 7.00
CA PRO A 35 0.65 -10.46 7.12
C PRO A 35 -0.31 -10.77 5.98
N MET A 36 -1.59 -10.78 6.28
CA MET A 36 -2.62 -11.02 5.29
C MET A 36 -2.53 -9.92 4.22
N PRO A 37 -2.25 -10.26 2.95
CA PRO A 37 -2.16 -9.26 1.90
C PRO A 37 -3.54 -8.65 1.66
N ILE A 38 -3.56 -7.34 1.45
CA ILE A 38 -4.70 -6.61 0.92
C ILE A 38 -4.69 -6.89 -0.58
N ARG A 39 -5.81 -7.40 -1.13
CA ARG A 39 -5.94 -7.66 -2.56
C ARG A 39 -7.10 -6.88 -3.10
N THR A 40 -6.84 -6.12 -4.15
CA THR A 40 -7.87 -5.42 -4.91
C THR A 40 -7.62 -5.55 -6.40
N SER A 41 -8.66 -5.43 -7.21
CA SER A 41 -8.54 -5.50 -8.66
C SER A 41 -9.62 -4.69 -9.32
N ILE A 42 -9.33 -4.20 -10.53
CA ILE A 42 -10.28 -3.49 -11.39
C ILE A 42 -9.99 -3.82 -12.85
N GLU A 43 -11.02 -3.86 -13.67
CA GLU A 43 -10.92 -3.87 -15.11
C GLU A 43 -11.07 -2.43 -15.63
N ILE A 44 -10.15 -1.99 -16.47
CA ILE A 44 -10.08 -0.63 -17.02
C ILE A 44 -10.27 -0.72 -18.53
N ASP A 45 -11.19 0.07 -19.09
CA ASP A 45 -11.50 0.12 -20.52
C ASP A 45 -10.42 0.91 -21.27
N ALA A 46 -9.19 0.37 -21.28
CA ALA A 46 -8.04 0.97 -21.96
C ALA A 46 -6.95 -0.07 -22.27
N PRO A 47 -6.13 0.18 -23.33
CA PRO A 47 -4.94 -0.61 -23.62
C PRO A 47 -3.94 -0.61 -22.45
N ILE A 48 -3.26 -1.74 -22.27
CA ILE A 48 -2.32 -1.95 -21.14
C ILE A 48 -1.19 -0.90 -21.10
N GLU A 49 -0.73 -0.42 -22.24
CA GLU A 49 0.30 0.61 -22.34
C GLU A 49 -0.18 1.96 -21.79
N HIS A 50 -1.46 2.30 -21.97
CA HIS A 50 -2.04 3.54 -21.43
C HIS A 50 -2.18 3.44 -19.90
N VAL A 51 -2.68 2.32 -19.40
CA VAL A 51 -2.77 2.07 -17.93
C VAL A 51 -1.39 2.12 -17.31
N TRP A 52 -0.40 1.44 -17.92
CA TRP A 52 0.98 1.43 -17.47
C TRP A 52 1.60 2.82 -17.39
N ALA A 53 1.39 3.65 -18.41
CA ALA A 53 1.97 4.99 -18.50
C ALA A 53 1.55 5.89 -17.32
N VAL A 54 0.33 5.71 -16.80
CA VAL A 54 -0.17 6.45 -15.63
C VAL A 54 0.29 5.80 -14.33
N LEU A 55 0.17 4.47 -14.23
CA LEU A 55 0.45 3.70 -13.02
C LEU A 55 1.92 3.74 -12.61
N ALA A 56 2.83 3.56 -13.59
CA ALA A 56 4.26 3.43 -13.34
C ALA A 56 4.99 4.79 -13.24
N ASP A 57 4.31 5.89 -13.49
CA ASP A 57 4.85 7.23 -13.27
C ASP A 57 4.77 7.57 -11.77
N ILE A 58 5.89 7.34 -11.07
CA ILE A 58 5.97 7.47 -9.61
C ILE A 58 5.59 8.89 -9.16
N GLU A 59 5.99 9.92 -9.89
CA GLU A 59 5.74 11.31 -9.50
C GLU A 59 4.27 11.71 -9.70
N ARG A 60 3.52 10.97 -10.53
CA ARG A 60 2.09 11.16 -10.75
C ARG A 60 1.20 10.28 -9.88
N GLN A 61 1.75 9.35 -9.11
CA GLN A 61 0.96 8.48 -8.22
C GLN A 61 0.03 9.26 -7.25
N PRO A 62 0.38 10.45 -6.73
CA PRO A 62 -0.55 11.24 -5.93
C PRO A 62 -1.82 11.69 -6.67
N GLU A 63 -1.87 11.62 -8.00
CA GLU A 63 -3.08 11.95 -8.78
C GLU A 63 -4.19 10.92 -8.58
N TRP A 64 -3.82 9.66 -8.30
CA TRP A 64 -4.77 8.57 -8.12
C TRP A 64 -4.71 7.89 -6.74
N MET A 65 -3.59 7.86 -6.05
CA MET A 65 -3.48 7.39 -4.66
C MET A 65 -3.99 8.45 -3.69
N HIS A 66 -5.09 8.14 -2.99
CA HIS A 66 -5.80 9.11 -2.14
C HIS A 66 -5.03 9.52 -0.88
N ASP A 67 -4.32 8.59 -0.30
CA ASP A 67 -3.53 8.76 0.92
C ASP A 67 -2.11 9.28 0.66
N LEU A 68 -1.64 9.23 -0.58
CA LEU A 68 -0.33 9.72 -1.00
C LEU A 68 -0.42 11.20 -1.39
N ARG A 69 0.24 12.08 -0.62
CA ARG A 69 0.20 13.53 -0.84
C ARG A 69 1.20 14.03 -1.86
N ASP A 70 2.40 13.50 -1.77
CA ASP A 70 3.50 13.81 -2.69
C ASP A 70 4.47 12.64 -2.75
N VAL A 71 5.26 12.61 -3.81
CA VAL A 71 6.37 11.67 -3.97
C VAL A 71 7.59 12.43 -4.49
N ARG A 72 8.75 12.12 -3.93
CA ARG A 72 10.02 12.67 -4.36
C ARG A 72 11.00 11.55 -4.71
N LEU A 73 11.46 11.53 -5.95
CA LEU A 73 12.53 10.62 -6.39
C LEU A 73 13.84 10.95 -5.67
N ILE A 74 14.51 9.92 -5.14
CA ILE A 74 15.86 9.97 -4.58
C ILE A 74 16.88 9.55 -5.65
N THR A 75 16.54 8.48 -6.40
CA THR A 75 17.33 8.02 -7.53
C THR A 75 16.93 8.84 -8.77
N PRO A 76 17.87 9.45 -9.51
CA PRO A 76 17.54 10.13 -10.76
C PRO A 76 16.93 9.18 -11.80
N PRO A 77 16.04 9.69 -12.68
CA PRO A 77 15.52 8.94 -13.81
C PRO A 77 16.63 8.37 -14.72
N PRO A 78 16.36 7.29 -15.47
CA PRO A 78 15.06 6.63 -15.66
C PRO A 78 14.64 5.74 -14.50
N VAL A 79 13.31 5.60 -14.29
CA VAL A 79 12.73 4.69 -13.31
C VAL A 79 12.98 3.23 -13.73
N GLY A 80 13.31 2.39 -12.76
CA GLY A 80 13.55 0.96 -12.96
C GLY A 80 13.81 0.26 -11.62
N VAL A 81 14.19 -1.00 -11.65
CA VAL A 81 14.56 -1.76 -10.45
C VAL A 81 15.71 -1.06 -9.71
N GLY A 82 15.56 -0.90 -8.39
CA GLY A 82 16.50 -0.16 -7.53
C GLY A 82 16.23 1.35 -7.46
N THR A 83 15.24 1.89 -8.21
CA THR A 83 14.80 3.28 -8.04
C THR A 83 14.26 3.47 -6.62
N ARG A 84 14.73 4.52 -5.95
CA ARG A 84 14.30 4.89 -4.60
C ARG A 84 13.54 6.21 -4.62
N ALA A 85 12.46 6.27 -3.86
CA ALA A 85 11.64 7.47 -3.67
C ALA A 85 11.18 7.58 -2.22
N VAL A 86 10.70 8.74 -1.84
CA VAL A 86 10.03 8.97 -0.56
C VAL A 86 8.66 9.57 -0.84
N GLY A 87 7.63 8.85 -0.44
CA GLY A 87 6.26 9.33 -0.43
C GLY A 87 5.88 9.94 0.92
N THR A 88 4.98 10.92 0.91
CA THR A 88 4.30 11.41 2.12
C THR A 88 2.90 10.82 2.15
N VAL A 89 2.71 9.79 2.97
CA VAL A 89 1.41 9.12 3.15
C VAL A 89 0.65 9.80 4.28
N GLN A 90 -0.62 10.12 4.06
CA GLN A 90 -1.50 10.67 5.08
C GLN A 90 -2.73 9.80 5.31
N ALA A 91 -2.82 9.19 6.48
CA ALA A 91 -3.98 8.43 6.91
C ALA A 91 -4.44 8.89 8.30
N LEU A 92 -5.75 8.96 8.52
CA LEU A 92 -6.38 9.33 9.80
C LEU A 92 -5.84 10.65 10.39
N GLY A 93 -5.47 11.62 9.55
CA GLY A 93 -4.92 12.91 9.96
C GLY A 93 -3.45 12.90 10.36
N ILE A 94 -2.75 11.78 10.23
CA ILE A 94 -1.32 11.63 10.50
C ILE A 94 -0.59 11.51 9.16
N ALA A 95 0.43 12.34 8.95
CA ALA A 95 1.32 12.24 7.80
C ALA A 95 2.64 11.58 8.21
N VAL A 96 3.10 10.61 7.42
CA VAL A 96 4.36 9.91 7.63
C VAL A 96 5.14 9.82 6.32
N GLU A 97 6.45 9.88 6.40
CA GLU A 97 7.31 9.58 5.25
C GLU A 97 7.42 8.06 5.08
N ASP A 98 7.26 7.62 3.85
CA ASP A 98 7.39 6.25 3.43
C ASP A 98 8.48 6.13 2.35
N PRO A 99 9.71 5.77 2.74
CA PRO A 99 10.75 5.42 1.78
C PRO A 99 10.41 4.10 1.08
N ILE A 100 10.48 4.13 -0.25
CA ILE A 100 10.23 2.96 -1.09
C ILE A 100 11.43 2.66 -1.99
N GLU A 101 11.56 1.38 -2.38
CA GLU A 101 12.46 0.92 -3.43
C GLU A 101 11.69 0.08 -4.44
N VAL A 102 11.83 0.38 -5.72
CA VAL A 102 11.27 -0.42 -6.81
C VAL A 102 12.01 -1.76 -6.88
N THR A 103 11.31 -2.86 -6.68
CA THR A 103 11.87 -4.22 -6.67
C THR A 103 11.60 -4.99 -7.95
N VAL A 104 10.50 -4.66 -8.66
CA VAL A 104 10.17 -5.19 -9.99
C VAL A 104 9.71 -4.04 -10.87
N PHE A 105 10.20 -4.01 -12.10
CA PHE A 105 9.81 -3.05 -13.12
C PHE A 105 9.83 -3.75 -14.48
N GLU A 106 8.69 -4.30 -14.88
CA GLU A 106 8.51 -5.10 -16.10
C GLU A 106 7.39 -4.47 -16.96
N PRO A 107 7.71 -3.42 -17.75
CA PRO A 107 6.71 -2.78 -18.61
C PRO A 107 6.15 -3.73 -19.67
N PRO A 108 4.83 -3.72 -19.94
CA PRO A 108 3.78 -2.99 -19.23
C PRO A 108 3.03 -3.86 -18.19
N VAL A 109 3.61 -4.97 -17.71
CA VAL A 109 2.87 -6.06 -17.05
C VAL A 109 3.03 -6.12 -15.52
N ARG A 110 4.12 -5.56 -14.94
CA ARG A 110 4.34 -5.69 -13.50
C ARG A 110 5.19 -4.58 -12.91
N TYR A 111 4.70 -4.02 -11.81
CA TYR A 111 5.37 -3.02 -10.99
C TYR A 111 5.30 -3.43 -9.53
N ALA A 112 6.44 -3.52 -8.85
CA ALA A 112 6.45 -3.82 -7.42
C ALA A 112 7.43 -2.93 -6.66
N VAL A 113 7.05 -2.61 -5.42
CA VAL A 113 7.84 -1.80 -4.50
C VAL A 113 7.99 -2.49 -3.16
N ARG A 114 9.04 -2.13 -2.44
CA ARG A 114 9.25 -2.46 -1.03
C ARG A 114 9.19 -1.19 -0.20
N HIS A 115 8.40 -1.23 0.88
CA HIS A 115 8.32 -0.16 1.88
C HIS A 115 9.40 -0.34 2.93
N GLU A 116 10.18 0.71 3.20
CA GLU A 116 11.28 0.72 4.17
C GLU A 116 10.99 1.64 5.38
N GLY A 117 9.77 2.22 5.44
CA GLY A 117 9.32 3.16 6.44
C GLY A 117 8.97 2.55 7.79
N PHE A 118 8.10 3.24 8.54
CA PHE A 118 7.56 2.76 9.82
C PHE A 118 6.66 1.54 9.66
N VAL A 119 5.97 1.46 8.54
CA VAL A 119 5.28 0.27 8.07
C VAL A 119 6.16 -0.35 6.99
N ALA A 120 6.61 -1.58 7.21
CA ALA A 120 7.36 -2.35 6.23
C ALA A 120 6.39 -3.18 5.38
N GLY A 121 6.88 -3.77 4.30
CA GLY A 121 6.10 -4.62 3.42
C GLY A 121 6.35 -4.32 1.96
N GLY A 122 5.33 -4.44 1.12
CA GLY A 122 5.48 -4.12 -0.30
C GLY A 122 4.21 -4.28 -1.09
N GLY A 123 4.14 -3.54 -2.19
CA GLY A 123 3.09 -3.59 -3.20
C GLY A 123 3.55 -4.34 -4.44
N ASP A 124 2.69 -5.16 -5.00
CA ASP A 124 2.88 -5.86 -6.29
C ASP A 124 1.65 -5.61 -7.15
N ILE A 125 1.82 -4.84 -8.23
CA ILE A 125 0.74 -4.53 -9.17
C ILE A 125 1.02 -5.26 -10.47
N ARG A 126 0.02 -6.01 -10.96
CA ARG A 126 0.07 -6.77 -12.20
C ARG A 126 -1.03 -6.34 -13.14
N LEU A 127 -0.69 -6.26 -14.41
CA LEU A 127 -1.60 -5.89 -15.48
C LEU A 127 -1.69 -7.05 -16.47
N VAL A 128 -2.90 -7.32 -16.91
CA VAL A 128 -3.20 -8.33 -17.95
C VAL A 128 -4.11 -7.69 -18.98
N ALA A 129 -3.65 -7.65 -20.22
CA ALA A 129 -4.45 -7.14 -21.34
C ALA A 129 -5.49 -8.16 -21.79
N ASP A 130 -6.68 -7.70 -22.15
CA ASP A 130 -7.70 -8.47 -22.85
C ASP A 130 -8.30 -7.62 -23.98
N GLY A 131 -8.77 -8.26 -25.07
CA GLY A 131 -9.28 -7.59 -26.25
C GLY A 131 -8.20 -6.92 -27.11
N GLU A 132 -8.64 -6.27 -28.20
CA GLU A 132 -7.78 -5.54 -29.12
C GLU A 132 -8.51 -4.28 -29.65
N GLY A 133 -7.73 -3.25 -29.99
CA GLY A 133 -8.26 -1.99 -30.56
C GLY A 133 -9.21 -1.26 -29.61
N ASP A 134 -10.36 -0.84 -30.10
CA ASP A 134 -11.36 -0.10 -29.30
C ASP A 134 -12.07 -0.95 -28.23
N LEU A 135 -11.80 -2.27 -28.19
CA LEU A 135 -12.32 -3.21 -27.21
C LEU A 135 -11.22 -3.67 -26.24
N ALA A 136 -10.06 -3.03 -26.25
CA ALA A 136 -8.98 -3.37 -25.35
C ALA A 136 -9.32 -2.99 -23.92
N THR A 137 -9.22 -3.96 -23.01
CA THR A 137 -9.36 -3.75 -21.57
C THR A 137 -8.09 -4.22 -20.85
N THR A 138 -7.90 -3.76 -19.64
CA THR A 138 -6.77 -4.15 -18.80
C THR A 138 -7.26 -4.52 -17.41
N LEU A 139 -7.04 -5.76 -17.01
CA LEU A 139 -7.22 -6.17 -15.62
C LEU A 139 -5.99 -5.75 -14.81
N VAL A 140 -6.20 -4.86 -13.85
CA VAL A 140 -5.20 -4.46 -12.85
C VAL A 140 -5.47 -5.20 -11.56
N THR A 141 -4.47 -5.88 -11.02
CA THR A 141 -4.51 -6.54 -9.72
C THR A 141 -3.42 -5.97 -8.83
N TRP A 142 -3.79 -5.52 -7.63
CA TRP A 142 -2.86 -4.99 -6.64
C TRP A 142 -2.89 -5.84 -5.38
N GLU A 143 -1.73 -6.36 -4.99
CA GLU A 143 -1.49 -7.02 -3.71
C GLU A 143 -0.59 -6.14 -2.85
N GLU A 144 -1.05 -5.77 -1.65
CA GLU A 144 -0.30 -4.93 -0.73
C GLU A 144 -0.14 -5.63 0.61
N THR A 145 1.07 -5.60 1.14
CA THR A 145 1.42 -6.16 2.44
C THR A 145 1.91 -5.05 3.35
N LEU A 146 1.25 -4.83 4.49
CA LEU A 146 1.57 -3.77 5.45
C LEU A 146 1.93 -4.38 6.81
N VAL A 147 3.20 -4.22 7.22
CA VAL A 147 3.76 -4.78 8.46
C VAL A 147 4.22 -3.64 9.36
N PRO A 148 3.40 -3.16 10.29
CA PRO A 148 3.85 -2.16 11.25
C PRO A 148 4.91 -2.73 12.18
N ARG A 149 5.89 -1.89 12.56
CA ARG A 149 6.98 -2.31 13.46
C ARG A 149 6.51 -2.66 14.88
N VAL A 150 5.34 -2.18 15.25
CA VAL A 150 4.73 -2.46 16.57
C VAL A 150 3.46 -3.26 16.34
N LEU A 151 3.34 -4.40 17.03
CA LEU A 151 2.22 -5.35 16.87
C LEU A 151 2.02 -5.78 15.40
N PRO A 152 3.02 -6.42 14.76
CA PRO A 152 3.00 -6.67 13.32
C PRO A 152 1.79 -7.49 12.84
N ASN A 153 1.32 -8.45 13.63
CA ASN A 153 0.18 -9.30 13.25
C ASN A 153 -1.16 -8.59 13.47
N LEU A 154 -1.39 -8.07 14.68
CA LEU A 154 -2.62 -7.36 15.00
C LEU A 154 -2.71 -6.02 14.23
N GLY A 155 -1.60 -5.29 14.18
CA GLY A 155 -1.52 -4.03 13.46
C GLY A 155 -1.69 -4.21 11.95
N GLY A 156 -1.15 -5.28 11.36
CA GLY A 156 -1.38 -5.63 9.96
C GLY A 156 -2.85 -5.84 9.63
N LEU A 157 -3.60 -6.57 10.49
CA LEU A 157 -5.04 -6.74 10.34
C LEU A 157 -5.80 -5.40 10.40
N VAL A 158 -5.41 -4.52 11.33
CA VAL A 158 -6.02 -3.18 11.45
C VAL A 158 -5.71 -2.34 10.21
N LEU A 159 -4.46 -2.34 9.74
CA LEU A 159 -4.09 -1.62 8.52
C LEU A 159 -4.82 -2.17 7.30
N ALA A 160 -4.94 -3.48 7.16
CA ALA A 160 -5.69 -4.10 6.06
C ALA A 160 -7.16 -3.65 6.06
N ALA A 161 -7.80 -3.58 7.21
CA ALA A 161 -9.19 -3.12 7.32
C ALA A 161 -9.37 -1.63 6.98
N ILE A 162 -8.34 -0.80 7.24
CA ILE A 162 -8.35 0.64 6.93
C ILE A 162 -8.01 0.89 5.47
N PHE A 163 -6.94 0.28 4.96
CA PHE A 163 -6.38 0.55 3.64
C PHE A 163 -7.08 -0.20 2.51
N GLY A 164 -7.71 -1.36 2.78
CA GLY A 164 -8.43 -2.11 1.74
C GLY A 164 -9.42 -1.24 0.94
N PRO A 165 -10.39 -0.58 1.61
CA PRO A 165 -11.32 0.33 0.91
C PRO A 165 -10.67 1.57 0.29
N ILE A 166 -9.47 1.98 0.74
CA ILE A 166 -8.71 3.08 0.14
C ILE A 166 -8.14 2.62 -1.19
N PHE A 167 -7.47 1.47 -1.24
CA PHE A 167 -6.87 0.93 -2.46
C PHE A 167 -7.90 0.58 -3.54
N GLU A 168 -9.11 0.13 -3.14
CA GLU A 168 -10.21 -0.03 -4.10
C GLU A 168 -10.55 1.29 -4.79
N ARG A 169 -10.72 2.38 -4.02
CA ARG A 169 -11.01 3.72 -4.57
C ARG A 169 -9.84 4.28 -5.37
N ASP A 170 -8.61 3.96 -5.00
CA ASP A 170 -7.42 4.39 -5.72
C ASP A 170 -7.39 3.77 -7.12
N LEU A 171 -7.73 2.49 -7.26
CA LEU A 171 -7.87 1.86 -8.57
C LEU A 171 -9.04 2.45 -9.38
N GLU A 172 -10.17 2.79 -8.75
CA GLU A 172 -11.26 3.51 -9.42
C GLU A 172 -10.82 4.87 -9.96
N ARG A 173 -9.98 5.60 -9.21
CA ARG A 173 -9.42 6.89 -9.66
C ARG A 173 -8.41 6.71 -10.78
N LEU A 174 -7.57 5.66 -10.70
CA LEU A 174 -6.66 5.30 -11.79
C LEU A 174 -7.44 5.07 -13.08
N ALA A 175 -8.51 4.26 -13.02
CA ALA A 175 -9.39 4.02 -14.17
C ALA A 175 -9.93 5.33 -14.76
N GLY A 176 -10.49 6.20 -13.92
CA GLY A 176 -11.01 7.49 -14.36
C GLY A 176 -9.97 8.42 -15.00
N LEU A 177 -8.69 8.35 -14.58
CA LEU A 177 -7.61 9.13 -15.19
C LEU A 177 -7.20 8.59 -16.58
N VAL A 178 -7.22 7.26 -16.73
CA VAL A 178 -6.83 6.60 -17.99
C VAL A 178 -7.91 6.71 -19.05
N GLU A 179 -9.18 6.53 -18.68
CA GLU A 179 -10.31 6.55 -19.62
C GLU A 179 -10.61 7.93 -20.21
N VAL A 180 -10.13 9.01 -19.59
CA VAL A 180 -10.33 10.41 -20.04
C VAL A 180 -9.11 10.92 -20.84
N SER A 181 -8.02 10.17 -20.89
CA SER A 181 -6.74 10.56 -21.55
C SER A 181 -6.68 10.07 -22.98
#